data_aede7781a628c260c34a90b2412c26b4
#
_entry.id   aede7781a628c260c34a90b2412c26b4
#
_cell.length_a   1.000
_cell.length_b   1.000
_cell.length_c   1.000
_cell.angle_alpha   90.00
_cell.angle_beta   90.00
_cell.angle_gamma   90.00
#
_symmetry.space_group_name_H-M   'P 1'
#
loop_
_entity.id
_entity.type
_entity.pdbx_description
1 polymer ?
#
loop_
_entity_poly.entity_id
_entity_poly.type
_entity_poly.pdbx_seq_one_letter_code
_entity_poly.pdbx_strand_id
1 'polypeptide(L)'
;MSTARQELLSLLARQSFKLGEFKLSSGGTSDYYIDCRTTTLDARGAQLTGKVFLEEIQARAWKPQAIGGLTMGADPIVVAVSVTSGTISGFLVRKAEKQHGTGQRIEGFREKGARVVIVDDVCTTGASTVQAIEAAREFGFNVVGAMCLVEREEAQGRPSVERAAAPAPFVSLFTAGDVRKQHVLQNDETSPSLLAVGATCEICGLLAVTNHPRVRCELHKA
;
A
#
# COMPACT_ATOMS: atom_id res chain seq x y z
N MET A 1 -11.94 -2.20 12.06
CA MET A 1 -10.68 -2.43 11.33
C MET A 1 -9.94 -3.53 12.05
N SER A 2 -9.40 -4.56 11.36
CA SER A 2 -8.61 -5.61 12.03
C SER A 2 -7.29 -5.04 12.58
N THR A 3 -6.71 -5.70 13.60
CA THR A 3 -5.40 -5.29 14.15
C THR A 3 -4.32 -5.30 13.07
N ALA A 4 -4.34 -6.30 12.17
CA ALA A 4 -3.39 -6.38 11.05
C ALA A 4 -3.53 -5.20 10.09
N ARG A 5 -4.76 -4.76 9.80
CA ARG A 5 -5.03 -3.62 8.93
C ARG A 5 -4.54 -2.31 9.55
N GLN A 6 -4.73 -2.13 10.87
CA GLN A 6 -4.22 -0.96 11.59
C GLN A 6 -2.69 -0.93 11.61
N GLU A 7 -2.05 -2.08 11.84
CA GLU A 7 -0.60 -2.20 11.84
C GLU A 7 -0.01 -1.94 10.45
N LEU A 8 -0.65 -2.45 9.38
CA LEU A 8 -0.23 -2.19 8.00
C LEU A 8 -0.32 -0.70 7.66
N LEU A 9 -1.41 -0.02 8.06
CA LEU A 9 -1.56 1.43 7.88
C LEU A 9 -0.43 2.19 8.59
N SER A 10 -0.09 1.79 9.82
CA SER A 10 1.02 2.37 10.58
C SER A 10 2.38 2.20 9.89
N LEU A 11 2.65 1.05 9.29
CA LEU A 11 3.88 0.80 8.52
C LEU A 11 3.92 1.63 7.23
N LEU A 12 2.83 1.67 6.47
CA LEU A 12 2.71 2.50 5.26
C LEU A 12 3.00 3.97 5.58
N ALA A 13 2.44 4.48 6.67
CA ALA A 13 2.63 5.85 7.10
C ALA A 13 4.09 6.17 7.48
N ARG A 14 4.83 5.21 8.04
CA ARG A 14 6.23 5.41 8.43
C ARG A 14 7.22 5.18 7.31
N GLN A 15 7.00 4.16 6.47
CA GLN A 15 8.01 3.68 5.51
C GLN A 15 7.74 4.17 4.09
N SER A 16 6.46 4.28 3.71
CA SER A 16 6.05 4.50 2.33
C SER A 16 5.62 5.93 2.03
N PHE A 17 5.35 6.74 3.05
CA PHE A 17 4.80 8.08 2.90
C PHE A 17 5.80 9.16 3.34
N LYS A 18 5.91 10.24 2.53
CA LYS A 18 6.76 11.39 2.83
C LYS A 18 6.04 12.68 2.47
N LEU A 19 6.01 13.65 3.40
CA LEU A 19 5.59 15.01 3.11
C LEU A 19 6.74 15.78 2.45
N GLY A 20 6.42 16.65 1.51
CA GLY A 20 7.40 17.50 0.80
C GLY A 20 6.87 17.88 -0.57
N GLU A 21 7.61 18.69 -1.31
CA GLU A 21 7.27 19.07 -2.68
C GLU A 21 7.90 18.10 -3.67
N PHE A 22 7.06 17.38 -4.42
CA PHE A 22 7.47 16.36 -5.39
C PHE A 22 6.93 16.66 -6.78
N LYS A 23 7.79 16.59 -7.79
CA LYS A 23 7.37 16.67 -9.20
C LYS A 23 6.79 15.31 -9.63
N LEU A 24 5.60 15.36 -10.20
CA LEU A 24 4.94 14.17 -10.75
C LEU A 24 5.39 13.94 -12.20
N SER A 25 5.46 12.68 -12.62
CA SER A 25 5.72 12.31 -14.02
C SER A 25 4.66 12.82 -15.00
N SER A 26 3.46 13.13 -14.51
CA SER A 26 2.37 13.77 -15.26
C SER A 26 2.51 15.28 -15.46
N GLY A 27 3.58 15.92 -14.92
CA GLY A 27 3.87 17.35 -15.08
C GLY A 27 3.28 18.27 -14.00
N GLY A 28 2.69 17.73 -12.92
CA GLY A 28 2.23 18.52 -11.76
C GLY A 28 3.18 18.41 -10.57
N THR A 29 2.82 19.09 -9.46
CA THR A 29 3.47 18.95 -8.15
C THR A 29 2.53 18.27 -7.16
N SER A 30 3.10 17.56 -6.19
CA SER A 30 2.38 16.96 -5.07
C SER A 30 3.07 17.34 -3.77
N ASP A 31 2.30 17.59 -2.72
CA ASP A 31 2.82 17.89 -1.38
C ASP A 31 3.19 16.63 -0.58
N TYR A 32 3.12 15.45 -1.21
CA TYR A 32 3.56 14.18 -0.65
C TYR A 32 4.03 13.21 -1.75
N TYR A 33 4.81 12.24 -1.32
CA TYR A 33 5.23 11.08 -2.13
C TYR A 33 4.84 9.79 -1.42
N ILE A 34 4.40 8.79 -2.19
CA ILE A 34 4.09 7.45 -1.68
C ILE A 34 4.72 6.37 -2.56
N ASP A 35 5.48 5.45 -1.93
CA ASP A 35 6.02 4.24 -2.55
C ASP A 35 5.72 3.04 -1.66
N CYS A 36 4.66 2.32 -1.98
CA CYS A 36 4.22 1.17 -1.19
C CYS A 36 5.21 0.01 -1.19
N ARG A 37 6.14 -0.06 -2.14
CA ARG A 37 7.15 -1.13 -2.23
C ARG A 37 8.08 -1.14 -1.02
N THR A 38 8.36 0.01 -0.42
CA THR A 38 9.16 0.08 0.82
C THR A 38 8.49 -0.64 1.99
N THR A 39 7.16 -0.78 1.98
CA THR A 39 6.40 -1.57 2.96
C THR A 39 6.12 -2.98 2.44
N THR A 40 5.69 -3.14 1.19
CA THR A 40 5.32 -4.47 0.67
C THR A 40 6.51 -5.42 0.49
N LEU A 41 7.74 -4.89 0.40
CA LEU A 41 8.99 -5.65 0.38
C LEU A 41 9.65 -5.77 1.77
N ASP A 42 9.16 -5.05 2.79
CA ASP A 42 9.58 -5.23 4.18
C ASP A 42 9.06 -6.56 4.73
N ALA A 43 9.85 -7.25 5.56
CA ALA A 43 9.48 -8.58 6.05
C ALA A 43 8.16 -8.59 6.82
N ARG A 44 7.92 -7.61 7.72
CA ARG A 44 6.67 -7.47 8.45
C ARG A 44 5.57 -6.92 7.58
N GLY A 45 5.88 -5.94 6.73
CA GLY A 45 4.97 -5.34 5.78
C GLY A 45 4.40 -6.34 4.79
N ALA A 46 5.23 -7.26 4.25
CA ALA A 46 4.80 -8.33 3.37
C ALA A 46 3.81 -9.28 4.06
N GLN A 47 4.09 -9.73 5.30
CA GLN A 47 3.19 -10.57 6.08
C GLN A 47 1.82 -9.90 6.29
N LEU A 48 1.81 -8.63 6.68
CA LEU A 48 0.59 -7.87 6.90
C LEU A 48 -0.17 -7.62 5.60
N THR A 49 0.54 -7.33 4.51
CA THR A 49 -0.05 -7.15 3.17
C THR A 49 -0.78 -8.42 2.74
N GLY A 50 -0.12 -9.58 2.81
CA GLY A 50 -0.74 -10.85 2.47
C GLY A 50 -2.01 -11.12 3.31
N LYS A 51 -1.91 -10.90 4.62
CA LYS A 51 -3.04 -11.11 5.55
C LYS A 51 -4.21 -10.18 5.25
N VAL A 52 -3.97 -8.87 5.10
CA VAL A 52 -5.05 -7.87 4.90
C VAL A 52 -5.73 -8.02 3.55
N PHE A 53 -4.98 -8.30 2.47
CA PHE A 53 -5.57 -8.62 1.17
C PHE A 53 -6.43 -9.88 1.23
N LEU A 54 -5.95 -10.93 1.91
CA LEU A 54 -6.68 -12.18 2.05
C LEU A 54 -7.96 -12.00 2.88
N GLU A 55 -7.92 -11.24 3.98
CA GLU A 55 -9.11 -10.89 4.77
C GLU A 55 -10.17 -10.20 3.91
N GLU A 56 -9.78 -9.25 3.06
CA GLU A 56 -10.70 -8.54 2.16
C GLU A 56 -11.28 -9.45 1.07
N ILE A 57 -10.47 -10.30 0.46
CA ILE A 57 -10.91 -11.30 -0.54
C ILE A 57 -11.94 -12.26 0.08
N GLN A 58 -11.71 -12.72 1.30
CA GLN A 58 -12.60 -13.62 2.03
C GLN A 58 -13.92 -12.92 2.41
N ALA A 59 -13.85 -11.68 2.92
CA ALA A 59 -15.02 -10.90 3.27
C ALA A 59 -15.98 -10.68 2.09
N ARG A 60 -15.44 -10.63 0.86
CA ARG A 60 -16.20 -10.47 -0.38
C ARG A 60 -16.62 -11.79 -1.01
N ALA A 61 -16.23 -12.92 -0.44
CA ALA A 61 -16.51 -14.25 -0.98
C ALA A 61 -16.11 -14.45 -2.45
N TRP A 62 -15.04 -13.80 -2.91
CA TRP A 62 -14.60 -13.85 -4.31
C TRP A 62 -14.06 -15.22 -4.73
N LYS A 63 -13.48 -15.98 -3.79
CA LYS A 63 -12.94 -17.33 -4.00
C LYS A 63 -12.07 -17.44 -5.27
N PRO A 64 -11.02 -16.64 -5.43
CA PRO A 64 -10.14 -16.71 -6.59
C PRO A 64 -9.25 -17.95 -6.55
N GLN A 65 -8.88 -18.47 -7.71
CA GLN A 65 -7.85 -19.51 -7.89
C GLN A 65 -6.46 -18.87 -7.99
N ALA A 66 -6.39 -17.60 -8.48
CA ALA A 66 -5.16 -16.88 -8.56
C ALA A 66 -5.34 -15.36 -8.34
N ILE A 67 -4.23 -14.72 -8.01
CA ILE A 67 -4.12 -13.27 -7.86
C ILE A 67 -2.96 -12.77 -8.73
N GLY A 68 -3.10 -11.60 -9.32
CA GLY A 68 -2.03 -11.05 -10.16
C GLY A 68 -2.18 -9.57 -10.45
N GLY A 69 -1.18 -8.99 -11.10
CA GLY A 69 -1.18 -7.59 -11.45
C GLY A 69 0.03 -7.18 -12.29
N LEU A 70 0.14 -5.89 -12.61
CA LEU A 70 1.20 -5.37 -13.47
C LEU A 70 2.53 -5.28 -12.69
N THR A 71 3.60 -5.79 -13.30
CA THR A 71 4.96 -5.66 -12.73
C THR A 71 5.39 -4.18 -12.71
N MET A 72 6.12 -3.70 -11.66
CA MET A 72 6.66 -4.34 -10.44
C MET A 72 5.82 -4.06 -9.18
N GLY A 73 4.85 -3.14 -9.23
CA GLY A 73 4.08 -2.73 -8.02
C GLY A 73 3.29 -3.88 -7.41
N ALA A 74 2.67 -4.71 -8.25
CA ALA A 74 1.86 -5.84 -7.80
C ALA A 74 2.67 -7.04 -7.29
N ASP A 75 3.92 -7.23 -7.74
CA ASP A 75 4.67 -8.46 -7.52
C ASP A 75 4.80 -8.84 -6.02
N PRO A 76 5.19 -7.93 -5.11
CA PRO A 76 5.28 -8.25 -3.70
C PRO A 76 3.93 -8.65 -3.07
N ILE A 77 2.84 -7.99 -3.51
CA ILE A 77 1.47 -8.27 -3.04
C ILE A 77 1.05 -9.67 -3.48
N VAL A 78 1.28 -10.01 -4.75
CA VAL A 78 0.97 -11.34 -5.32
C VAL A 78 1.66 -12.43 -4.53
N VAL A 79 2.97 -12.30 -4.30
CA VAL A 79 3.74 -13.29 -3.53
C VAL A 79 3.25 -13.38 -2.09
N ALA A 80 3.03 -12.22 -1.43
CA ALA A 80 2.56 -12.17 -0.04
C ALA A 80 1.21 -12.88 0.14
N VAL A 81 0.25 -12.64 -0.76
CA VAL A 81 -1.08 -13.30 -0.71
C VAL A 81 -0.97 -14.78 -1.01
N SER A 82 -0.18 -15.17 -2.01
CA SER A 82 -0.01 -16.60 -2.38
C SER A 82 0.58 -17.40 -1.21
N VAL A 83 1.63 -16.88 -0.57
CA VAL A 83 2.27 -17.52 0.59
C VAL A 83 1.32 -17.57 1.78
N THR A 84 0.61 -16.48 2.07
CA THR A 84 -0.31 -16.40 3.23
C THR A 84 -1.51 -17.32 3.06
N SER A 85 -2.06 -17.44 1.85
CA SER A 85 -3.24 -18.26 1.57
C SER A 85 -2.91 -19.76 1.50
N GLY A 86 -1.72 -20.12 1.02
CA GLY A 86 -1.29 -21.48 0.72
C GLY A 86 -2.08 -22.18 -0.41
N THR A 87 -3.08 -21.50 -1.01
CA THR A 87 -4.00 -22.06 -2.01
C THR A 87 -4.26 -21.18 -3.22
N ILE A 88 -4.07 -19.86 -3.10
CA ILE A 88 -4.24 -18.89 -4.19
C ILE A 88 -2.91 -18.77 -4.93
N SER A 89 -2.87 -19.17 -6.20
CA SER A 89 -1.69 -19.06 -7.04
C SER A 89 -1.40 -17.62 -7.45
N GLY A 90 -0.16 -17.31 -7.85
CA GLY A 90 0.23 -16.00 -8.35
C GLY A 90 0.43 -15.98 -9.88
N PHE A 91 0.10 -14.85 -10.50
CA PHE A 91 0.53 -14.53 -11.87
C PHE A 91 0.98 -13.06 -11.96
N LEU A 92 1.85 -12.78 -12.92
CA LEU A 92 2.35 -11.44 -13.18
C LEU A 92 2.00 -11.00 -14.60
N VAL A 93 1.66 -9.73 -14.74
CA VAL A 93 1.39 -9.11 -16.04
C VAL A 93 2.58 -8.23 -16.42
N ARG A 94 3.20 -8.50 -17.57
CA ARG A 94 4.30 -7.70 -18.11
C ARG A 94 3.78 -6.44 -18.80
N LYS A 95 4.50 -5.33 -18.68
CA LYS A 95 4.18 -4.06 -19.36
C LYS A 95 4.23 -4.18 -20.90
N ALA A 96 5.13 -5.00 -21.41
CA ALA A 96 5.29 -5.24 -22.84
C ALA A 96 5.30 -6.75 -23.13
N GLU A 97 4.91 -7.11 -24.36
CA GLU A 97 5.05 -8.48 -24.87
C GLU A 97 6.51 -8.92 -24.92
N LYS A 98 6.76 -10.22 -24.80
CA LYS A 98 8.08 -10.80 -25.05
C LYS A 98 8.43 -10.62 -26.54
N GLN A 99 9.53 -9.94 -26.84
CA GLN A 99 10.06 -9.85 -28.23
C GLN A 99 10.53 -11.21 -28.78
N HIS A 100 10.80 -12.18 -27.86
CA HIS A 100 11.22 -13.54 -28.22
C HIS A 100 10.38 -14.56 -27.42
N GLY A 101 9.86 -15.58 -28.08
CA GLY A 101 9.05 -16.65 -27.49
C GLY A 101 7.55 -16.53 -27.82
N THR A 102 6.68 -16.90 -26.89
CA THR A 102 5.23 -17.04 -27.11
C THR A 102 4.43 -15.72 -27.17
N GLY A 103 5.07 -14.54 -27.13
CA GLY A 103 4.39 -13.24 -27.14
C GLY A 103 3.51 -12.95 -25.89
N GLN A 104 3.50 -13.85 -24.90
CA GLN A 104 2.55 -13.79 -23.81
C GLN A 104 2.94 -12.76 -22.75
N ARG A 105 1.94 -11.99 -22.31
CA ARG A 105 2.06 -10.99 -21.25
C ARG A 105 1.90 -11.56 -19.83
N ILE A 106 1.36 -12.79 -19.69
CA ILE A 106 1.09 -13.45 -18.42
C ILE A 106 2.22 -14.42 -18.07
N GLU A 107 2.77 -14.31 -16.86
CA GLU A 107 3.75 -15.23 -16.27
C GLU A 107 3.20 -15.86 -15.00
N GLY A 108 3.58 -17.09 -14.68
CA GLY A 108 3.12 -17.83 -13.50
C GLY A 108 1.87 -18.66 -13.78
N PHE A 109 0.81 -18.51 -12.98
CA PHE A 109 -0.44 -19.27 -13.13
C PHE A 109 -1.16 -18.95 -14.46
N ARG A 110 -1.64 -19.99 -15.18
CA ARG A 110 -2.13 -19.87 -16.59
C ARG A 110 -3.31 -20.79 -16.91
N GLU A 111 -4.26 -20.95 -16.02
CA GLU A 111 -5.45 -21.75 -16.28
C GLU A 111 -6.57 -20.87 -16.85
N LYS A 112 -6.92 -21.03 -18.13
CA LYS A 112 -8.01 -20.28 -18.78
C LYS A 112 -9.34 -20.58 -18.08
N GLY A 113 -10.18 -19.53 -17.95
CA GLY A 113 -11.45 -19.62 -17.23
C GLY A 113 -11.32 -19.50 -15.72
N ALA A 114 -10.10 -19.55 -15.17
CA ALA A 114 -9.89 -19.42 -13.74
C ALA A 114 -10.36 -18.08 -13.22
N ARG A 115 -10.94 -18.08 -12.01
CA ARG A 115 -11.34 -16.87 -11.28
C ARG A 115 -10.10 -16.20 -10.70
N VAL A 116 -9.90 -14.94 -11.03
CA VAL A 116 -8.72 -14.20 -10.58
C VAL A 116 -9.07 -12.84 -9.99
N VAL A 117 -8.23 -12.37 -9.05
CA VAL A 117 -8.26 -11.01 -8.52
C VAL A 117 -7.05 -10.24 -9.06
N ILE A 118 -7.29 -9.04 -9.55
CA ILE A 118 -6.23 -8.12 -9.98
C ILE A 118 -5.84 -7.23 -8.82
N VAL A 119 -4.52 -7.03 -8.62
CA VAL A 119 -3.98 -6.17 -7.56
C VAL A 119 -2.98 -5.16 -8.08
N ASP A 120 -2.90 -4.03 -7.37
CA ASP A 120 -1.90 -2.99 -7.60
C ASP A 120 -1.45 -2.39 -6.25
N ASP A 121 -0.27 -1.79 -6.19
CA ASP A 121 0.23 -1.15 -4.98
C ASP A 121 -0.38 0.25 -4.80
N VAL A 122 -0.34 1.09 -5.84
CA VAL A 122 -0.89 2.46 -5.79
C VAL A 122 -1.76 2.74 -7.02
N CYS A 123 -3.04 2.95 -6.79
CA CYS A 123 -3.95 3.45 -7.83
C CYS A 123 -3.87 4.98 -7.90
N THR A 124 -3.19 5.51 -8.93
CA THR A 124 -3.15 6.95 -9.25
C THR A 124 -4.16 7.23 -10.37
N THR A 125 -3.76 7.10 -11.62
CA THR A 125 -4.66 7.22 -12.78
C THR A 125 -5.40 5.92 -13.07
N GLY A 126 -5.03 4.82 -12.42
CA GLY A 126 -5.57 3.48 -12.66
C GLY A 126 -5.02 2.76 -13.89
N ALA A 127 -4.15 3.41 -14.67
CA ALA A 127 -3.66 2.86 -15.95
C ALA A 127 -2.99 1.48 -15.80
N SER A 128 -2.20 1.26 -14.75
CA SER A 128 -1.55 -0.03 -14.46
C SER A 128 -2.58 -1.12 -14.17
N THR A 129 -3.55 -0.82 -13.33
CA THR A 129 -4.61 -1.75 -12.94
C THR A 129 -5.50 -2.09 -14.14
N VAL A 130 -5.87 -1.09 -14.96
CA VAL A 130 -6.64 -1.28 -16.21
C VAL A 130 -5.88 -2.20 -17.16
N GLN A 131 -4.59 -1.93 -17.40
CA GLN A 131 -3.75 -2.75 -18.26
C GLN A 131 -3.65 -4.20 -17.77
N ALA A 132 -3.60 -4.43 -16.46
CA ALA A 132 -3.57 -5.77 -15.88
C ALA A 132 -4.92 -6.49 -16.06
N ILE A 133 -6.05 -5.80 -15.89
CA ILE A 133 -7.39 -6.34 -16.11
C ILE A 133 -7.57 -6.77 -17.58
N GLU A 134 -7.20 -5.89 -18.52
CA GLU A 134 -7.29 -6.16 -19.96
C GLU A 134 -6.46 -7.38 -20.36
N ALA A 135 -5.19 -7.42 -19.95
CA ALA A 135 -4.32 -8.56 -20.23
C ALA A 135 -4.81 -9.87 -19.60
N ALA A 136 -5.37 -9.82 -18.39
CA ALA A 136 -5.95 -11.00 -17.74
C ALA A 136 -7.17 -11.53 -18.50
N ARG A 137 -8.06 -10.65 -18.95
CA ARG A 137 -9.25 -11.01 -19.75
C ARG A 137 -8.87 -11.50 -21.14
N GLU A 138 -7.91 -10.85 -21.80
CA GLU A 138 -7.39 -11.27 -23.11
C GLU A 138 -6.78 -12.68 -23.04
N PHE A 139 -6.08 -13.00 -21.97
CA PHE A 139 -5.58 -14.34 -21.71
C PHE A 139 -6.72 -15.39 -21.52
N GLY A 140 -7.90 -14.96 -21.10
CA GLY A 140 -9.06 -15.79 -20.85
C GLY A 140 -9.32 -16.07 -19.36
N PHE A 141 -8.81 -15.25 -18.44
CA PHE A 141 -9.18 -15.30 -17.05
C PHE A 141 -10.56 -14.67 -16.79
N ASN A 142 -11.24 -15.17 -15.75
CA ASN A 142 -12.45 -14.56 -15.20
C ASN A 142 -12.07 -13.62 -14.04
N VAL A 143 -12.01 -12.34 -14.30
CA VAL A 143 -11.70 -11.32 -13.28
C VAL A 143 -12.92 -11.14 -12.37
N VAL A 144 -12.80 -11.51 -11.09
CA VAL A 144 -13.87 -11.48 -10.08
C VAL A 144 -13.73 -10.31 -9.10
N GLY A 145 -12.63 -9.59 -9.12
CA GLY A 145 -12.38 -8.39 -8.32
C GLY A 145 -11.09 -7.72 -8.73
N ALA A 146 -10.99 -6.43 -8.43
CA ALA A 146 -9.75 -5.67 -8.52
C ALA A 146 -9.52 -4.94 -7.19
N MET A 147 -8.27 -4.84 -6.75
CA MET A 147 -7.89 -4.18 -5.50
C MET A 147 -6.62 -3.36 -5.65
N CYS A 148 -6.51 -2.28 -4.89
CA CYS A 148 -5.20 -1.65 -4.67
C CYS A 148 -4.92 -1.49 -3.17
N LEU A 149 -3.64 -1.41 -2.83
CA LEU A 149 -3.23 -1.19 -1.45
C LEU A 149 -3.55 0.25 -1.03
N VAL A 150 -3.15 1.23 -1.85
CA VAL A 150 -3.45 2.65 -1.61
C VAL A 150 -4.04 3.31 -2.86
N GLU A 151 -5.12 4.05 -2.68
CA GLU A 151 -5.72 4.88 -3.71
C GLU A 151 -5.35 6.35 -3.51
N ARG A 152 -4.92 7.01 -4.57
CA ARG A 152 -4.77 8.47 -4.62
C ARG A 152 -6.06 9.09 -5.16
N GLU A 153 -6.98 9.43 -4.26
CA GLU A 153 -8.34 9.88 -4.62
C GLU A 153 -8.32 11.13 -5.50
N GLU A 154 -7.36 12.05 -5.26
CA GLU A 154 -7.19 13.28 -6.02
C GLU A 154 -6.82 13.05 -7.49
N ALA A 155 -6.25 11.89 -7.81
CA ALA A 155 -5.88 11.54 -9.19
C ALA A 155 -7.04 10.96 -10.01
N GLN A 156 -8.18 10.68 -9.36
CA GLN A 156 -9.43 10.23 -9.99
C GLN A 156 -9.30 8.99 -10.88
N GLY A 157 -8.41 8.06 -10.54
CA GLY A 157 -8.21 6.82 -11.30
C GLY A 157 -9.33 5.79 -11.14
N ARG A 158 -10.05 5.83 -10.01
CA ARG A 158 -11.12 4.89 -9.66
C ARG A 158 -12.15 4.65 -10.78
N PRO A 159 -12.77 5.68 -11.40
CA PRO A 159 -13.77 5.44 -12.43
C PRO A 159 -13.26 4.67 -13.65
N SER A 160 -11.99 4.83 -13.99
CA SER A 160 -11.34 4.09 -15.09
C SER A 160 -11.16 2.62 -14.75
N VAL A 161 -10.72 2.33 -13.52
CA VAL A 161 -10.55 0.95 -13.02
C VAL A 161 -11.91 0.25 -12.89
N GLU A 162 -12.91 0.90 -12.30
CA GLU A 162 -14.27 0.34 -12.14
C GLU A 162 -14.89 -0.01 -13.49
N ARG A 163 -14.75 0.86 -14.48
CA ARG A 163 -15.22 0.61 -15.85
C ARG A 163 -14.53 -0.58 -16.48
N ALA A 164 -13.21 -0.67 -16.34
CA ALA A 164 -12.42 -1.79 -16.87
C ALA A 164 -12.71 -3.09 -16.12
N ALA A 165 -12.93 -3.04 -14.81
CA ALA A 165 -13.22 -4.21 -13.98
C ALA A 165 -14.65 -4.74 -14.19
N ALA A 166 -15.60 -3.88 -14.50
CA ALA A 166 -17.03 -4.25 -14.55
C ALA A 166 -17.32 -5.59 -15.26
N PRO A 167 -18.19 -6.44 -14.71
CA PRO A 167 -19.02 -6.26 -13.53
C PRO A 167 -18.32 -6.55 -12.19
N ALA A 168 -17.02 -6.90 -12.18
CA ALA A 168 -16.26 -7.12 -10.98
C ALA A 168 -16.03 -5.79 -10.23
N PRO A 169 -16.14 -5.78 -8.88
CA PRO A 169 -15.91 -4.55 -8.11
C PRO A 169 -14.42 -4.19 -8.01
N PHE A 170 -14.15 -2.89 -7.83
CA PHE A 170 -12.83 -2.37 -7.45
C PHE A 170 -12.83 -1.90 -5.99
N VAL A 171 -11.78 -2.21 -5.26
CA VAL A 171 -11.62 -1.92 -3.83
C VAL A 171 -10.24 -1.36 -3.54
N SER A 172 -10.17 -0.25 -2.82
CA SER A 172 -8.94 0.23 -2.18
C SER A 172 -8.90 -0.18 -0.72
N LEU A 173 -7.76 -0.67 -0.24
CA LEU A 173 -7.59 -1.00 1.17
C LEU A 173 -7.44 0.27 2.01
N PHE A 174 -6.70 1.24 1.51
CA PHE A 174 -6.50 2.54 2.12
C PHE A 174 -6.57 3.64 1.06
N THR A 175 -6.83 4.87 1.51
CA THR A 175 -6.62 6.07 0.70
C THR A 175 -5.30 6.74 1.05
N ALA A 176 -4.78 7.60 0.18
CA ALA A 176 -3.62 8.45 0.50
C ALA A 176 -3.92 9.36 1.69
N GLY A 177 -5.18 9.80 1.83
CA GLY A 177 -5.66 10.55 2.98
C GLY A 177 -5.57 9.77 4.30
N ASP A 178 -5.89 8.48 4.32
CA ASP A 178 -5.74 7.60 5.48
C ASP A 178 -4.28 7.49 5.91
N VAL A 179 -3.38 7.25 4.93
CA VAL A 179 -1.94 7.11 5.18
C VAL A 179 -1.36 8.44 5.70
N ARG A 180 -1.74 9.57 5.10
CA ARG A 180 -1.33 10.92 5.54
C ARG A 180 -1.78 11.20 6.97
N LYS A 181 -3.04 10.94 7.29
CA LYS A 181 -3.59 11.13 8.63
C LYS A 181 -2.80 10.32 9.67
N GLN A 182 -2.54 9.05 9.37
CA GLN A 182 -1.75 8.19 10.24
C GLN A 182 -0.30 8.68 10.38
N HIS A 183 0.30 9.19 9.31
CA HIS A 183 1.65 9.76 9.32
C HIS A 183 1.76 10.98 10.24
N VAL A 184 0.79 11.90 10.15
CA VAL A 184 0.75 13.09 11.01
C VAL A 184 0.60 12.68 12.47
N LEU A 185 -0.35 11.79 12.79
CA LEU A 185 -0.55 11.31 14.16
C LEU A 185 0.72 10.70 14.77
N GLN A 186 1.45 9.87 14.02
CA GLN A 186 2.68 9.24 14.51
C GLN A 186 3.82 10.24 14.73
N ASN A 187 3.89 11.29 13.93
CA ASN A 187 4.92 12.32 14.08
C ASN A 187 4.59 13.31 15.19
N ASP A 188 3.30 13.58 15.44
CA ASP A 188 2.87 14.39 16.58
C ASP A 188 3.14 13.68 17.91
N GLU A 189 2.91 12.37 17.99
CA GLU A 189 3.23 11.56 19.18
C GLU A 189 4.74 11.43 19.42
N THR A 190 5.57 11.50 18.37
CA THR A 190 7.04 11.46 18.47
C THR A 190 7.65 12.84 18.61
N SER A 191 6.86 13.91 18.46
CA SER A 191 7.32 15.28 18.62
C SER A 191 7.50 15.56 20.13
N PRO A 192 8.65 16.09 20.58
CA PRO A 192 8.90 16.35 22.01
C PRO A 192 8.07 17.50 22.60
N SER A 193 6.95 17.86 21.99
CA SER A 193 6.13 19.00 22.36
C SER A 193 5.04 18.72 23.42
N LEU A 194 4.91 17.51 23.91
CA LEU A 194 4.24 17.30 25.18
C LEU A 194 5.30 17.42 26.29
N LEU A 195 5.65 18.65 26.59
CA LEU A 195 6.15 19.05 27.90
C LEU A 195 5.38 18.25 28.94
N ALA A 196 6.07 17.39 29.68
CA ALA A 196 5.51 16.92 30.96
C ALA A 196 5.25 18.19 31.78
N VAL A 197 4.01 18.65 31.76
CA VAL A 197 3.57 19.79 32.57
C VAL A 197 3.84 19.37 34.00
N GLY A 198 4.89 19.93 34.61
CA GLY A 198 5.32 19.60 35.96
C GLY A 198 6.69 18.94 36.13
N ALA A 199 7.42 18.63 35.05
CA ALA A 199 8.80 18.15 35.21
C ALA A 199 9.73 19.29 35.69
N THR A 200 10.44 19.07 36.77
CA THR A 200 11.39 20.03 37.37
C THR A 200 12.84 19.60 37.10
N CYS A 201 13.73 20.58 36.98
CA CYS A 201 15.16 20.33 36.83
C CYS A 201 15.74 19.68 38.11
N GLU A 202 16.43 18.56 38.01
CA GLU A 202 17.05 17.86 39.15
C GLU A 202 18.10 18.67 39.92
N ILE A 203 18.61 19.74 39.28
CA ILE A 203 19.69 20.57 39.89
C ILE A 203 19.14 21.82 40.59
N CYS A 204 18.20 22.52 39.97
CA CYS A 204 17.72 23.81 40.47
C CYS A 204 16.24 23.88 40.81
N GLY A 205 15.47 22.81 40.59
CA GLY A 205 14.03 22.73 40.88
C GLY A 205 13.11 23.57 39.95
N LEU A 206 13.67 24.25 38.93
CA LEU A 206 12.88 25.03 37.97
C LEU A 206 12.22 24.11 36.93
N LEU A 207 11.07 24.53 36.40
CA LEU A 207 10.37 23.83 35.33
C LEU A 207 11.28 23.62 34.13
N ALA A 208 11.39 22.36 33.68
CA ALA A 208 12.27 21.96 32.62
C ALA A 208 11.62 22.08 31.23
N VAL A 209 12.39 22.46 30.27
CA VAL A 209 11.98 22.66 28.87
C VAL A 209 12.37 21.50 27.92
N THR A 210 12.85 20.34 28.42
CA THR A 210 13.28 19.22 27.58
C THR A 210 12.93 17.85 28.16
N ASN A 211 12.55 16.92 27.28
CA ASN A 211 12.25 15.51 27.58
C ASN A 211 13.53 14.63 27.62
N HIS A 212 14.54 15.00 28.38
CA HIS A 212 15.74 14.17 28.55
C HIS A 212 15.57 13.27 29.80
N PRO A 213 16.08 12.01 29.80
CA PRO A 213 16.02 11.15 31.00
C PRO A 213 16.72 11.71 32.24
N ARG A 214 17.52 12.77 32.09
CA ARG A 214 17.93 13.68 33.18
C ARG A 214 17.47 15.09 32.80
N VAL A 215 16.39 15.52 33.39
CA VAL A 215 15.76 16.82 33.13
C VAL A 215 16.66 17.95 33.65
N ARG A 216 17.29 18.70 32.76
CA ARG A 216 18.10 19.89 33.06
C ARG A 216 17.47 21.14 32.44
N CYS A 217 17.51 22.27 33.13
CA CYS A 217 17.08 23.54 32.55
C CYS A 217 18.15 24.09 31.57
N GLU A 218 17.77 25.10 30.76
CA GLU A 218 18.67 25.67 29.75
C GLU A 218 19.97 26.26 30.31
N LEU A 219 19.94 26.72 31.58
CA LEU A 219 21.10 27.26 32.28
C LEU A 219 22.18 26.21 32.59
N HIS A 220 21.86 24.92 32.50
CA HIS A 220 22.74 23.81 32.82
C HIS A 220 23.01 22.88 31.63
N LYS A 221 22.77 23.34 30.40
CA LYS A 221 23.23 22.69 29.17
C LYS A 221 24.71 23.06 28.96
N ALA A 222 25.60 22.31 29.56
CA ALA A 222 27.04 22.32 29.27
C ALA A 222 27.48 20.91 28.90
#